data_7f445aef2fb35abe8ce8f58de5d27a2c
#
_entry.id   7f445aef2fb35abe8ce8f58de5d27a2c
#
_cell.length_a   1.000
_cell.length_b   1.000
_cell.length_c   1.000
_cell.angle_alpha   90.00
_cell.angle_beta   90.00
_cell.angle_gamma   90.00
#
_symmetry.space_group_name_H-M   'P 1'
#
loop_
_entity.id
_entity.type
_entity.pdbx_description
1 polymer ?
#
loop_
_entity_poly.entity_id
_entity_poly.type
_entity_poly.pdbx_seq_one_letter_code
_entity_poly.pdbx_strand_id
1 'polypeptide(L)'
;AIPINNSSPVPKEMTVEDINKVREDFKKAAQRADKAGFDIIEIHGAHGYLLHSFFSPLSNQRNDQYGGSFENRIRFAMEIIADIKSVWPDNKPLFYRLSSIDAPGQGANLEDNIKLAKSLKSVGVDVIDCSSGGITGSPVLTKSKIVPGFQVPYSEKIKKDAEISSMAVGAIISADQANEIISNNRADLVAMGRELLADTQWVYKAATHFNLENAKDYLPDSYSFYLTRRDEFLDRTAKPA
;
A
#
# COMPACT_ATOMS: atom_id res chain seq x y z
N ALA A 1 21.72 -3.18 15.80
CA ALA A 1 21.95 -2.70 14.43
C ALA A 1 22.35 -3.88 13.53
N ILE A 2 21.52 -4.22 12.55
CA ILE A 2 21.72 -5.35 11.65
C ILE A 2 21.68 -4.84 10.20
N PRO A 3 22.72 -5.10 9.36
CA PRO A 3 22.69 -4.70 7.96
C PRO A 3 21.71 -5.56 7.16
N ILE A 4 21.10 -5.00 6.12
CA ILE A 4 20.16 -5.72 5.24
C ILE A 4 20.85 -6.89 4.53
N ASN A 5 22.12 -6.72 4.18
CA ASN A 5 22.98 -7.76 3.60
C ASN A 5 24.45 -7.45 3.89
N ASN A 6 25.34 -8.35 3.52
CA ASN A 6 26.79 -8.23 3.81
C ASN A 6 27.50 -7.04 3.12
N SER A 7 26.90 -6.44 2.10
CA SER A 7 27.43 -5.28 1.40
C SER A 7 26.79 -3.95 1.82
N SER A 8 25.75 -4.00 2.63
CA SER A 8 25.08 -2.80 3.15
C SER A 8 25.78 -2.25 4.38
N PRO A 9 25.80 -0.92 4.59
CA PRO A 9 26.30 -0.34 5.83
C PRO A 9 25.47 -0.83 7.03
N VAL A 10 26.11 -0.99 8.18
CA VAL A 10 25.41 -1.28 9.44
C VAL A 10 24.64 -0.03 9.86
N PRO A 11 23.30 -0.09 10.00
CA PRO A 11 22.52 1.05 10.42
C PRO A 11 22.82 1.38 11.89
N LYS A 12 22.64 2.65 12.25
CA LYS A 12 22.70 3.08 13.67
C LYS A 12 21.40 2.63 14.36
N GLU A 13 21.55 2.01 15.54
CA GLU A 13 20.39 1.75 16.41
C GLU A 13 19.82 3.07 16.92
N MET A 14 18.49 3.21 16.88
CA MET A 14 17.79 4.40 17.38
C MET A 14 17.72 4.40 18.90
N THR A 15 18.02 5.55 19.52
CA THR A 15 17.69 5.80 20.91
C THR A 15 16.20 6.13 21.08
N VAL A 16 15.71 6.22 22.30
CA VAL A 16 14.33 6.66 22.57
C VAL A 16 14.11 8.11 22.12
N GLU A 17 15.13 8.96 22.21
CA GLU A 17 15.10 10.33 21.69
C GLU A 17 14.99 10.36 20.16
N ASP A 18 15.74 9.49 19.45
CA ASP A 18 15.63 9.35 18.00
C ASP A 18 14.20 8.89 17.60
N ILE A 19 13.62 7.94 18.34
CA ILE A 19 12.23 7.46 18.15
C ILE A 19 11.23 8.61 18.31
N ASN A 20 11.33 9.36 19.40
CA ASN A 20 10.45 10.50 19.69
C ASN A 20 10.57 11.60 18.62
N LYS A 21 11.80 11.86 18.15
CA LYS A 21 12.03 12.81 17.06
C LYS A 21 11.35 12.35 15.76
N VAL A 22 11.47 11.07 15.40
CA VAL A 22 10.84 10.54 14.19
C VAL A 22 9.32 10.58 14.30
N ARG A 23 8.73 10.29 15.45
CA ARG A 23 7.29 10.44 15.70
C ARG A 23 6.83 11.87 15.40
N GLU A 24 7.55 12.86 15.95
CA GLU A 24 7.25 14.28 15.70
C GLU A 24 7.41 14.65 14.20
N ASP A 25 8.40 14.08 13.51
CA ASP A 25 8.62 14.30 12.09
C ASP A 25 7.45 13.72 11.24
N PHE A 26 6.90 12.55 11.58
CA PHE A 26 5.70 11.98 10.98
C PHE A 26 4.47 12.87 11.22
N LYS A 27 4.25 13.34 12.43
CA LYS A 27 3.18 14.28 12.78
C LYS A 27 3.24 15.54 11.93
N LYS A 28 4.41 16.17 11.86
CA LYS A 28 4.64 17.36 11.01
C LYS A 28 4.45 17.08 9.53
N ALA A 29 4.81 15.88 9.07
CA ALA A 29 4.57 15.48 7.68
C ALA A 29 3.08 15.38 7.37
N ALA A 30 2.27 14.81 8.26
CA ALA A 30 0.81 14.76 8.12
C ALA A 30 0.20 16.17 8.08
N GLN A 31 0.64 17.10 8.94
CA GLN A 31 0.19 18.49 8.90
C GLN A 31 0.53 19.19 7.58
N ARG A 32 1.73 18.93 7.03
CA ARG A 32 2.11 19.49 5.71
C ARG A 32 1.28 18.89 4.59
N ALA A 33 0.99 17.59 4.65
CA ALA A 33 0.15 16.92 3.66
C ALA A 33 -1.29 17.47 3.67
N ASP A 34 -1.88 17.66 4.86
CA ASP A 34 -3.21 18.26 4.99
C ASP A 34 -3.23 19.69 4.44
N LYS A 35 -2.25 20.52 4.85
CA LYS A 35 -2.13 21.90 4.35
C LYS A 35 -1.90 21.98 2.84
N ALA A 36 -1.25 20.98 2.25
CA ALA A 36 -1.04 20.87 0.81
C ALA A 36 -2.29 20.38 0.05
N GLY A 37 -3.35 19.98 0.76
CA GLY A 37 -4.62 19.56 0.16
C GLY A 37 -4.67 18.08 -0.22
N PHE A 38 -3.81 17.24 0.36
CA PHE A 38 -3.95 15.78 0.18
C PHE A 38 -5.22 15.27 0.85
N ASP A 39 -5.94 14.39 0.16
CA ASP A 39 -7.17 13.75 0.66
C ASP A 39 -6.87 12.47 1.45
N ILE A 40 -5.76 11.80 1.15
CA ILE A 40 -5.33 10.54 1.75
C ILE A 40 -3.83 10.61 2.04
N ILE A 41 -3.42 10.03 3.15
CA ILE A 41 -2.01 9.72 3.41
C ILE A 41 -1.85 8.23 3.71
N GLU A 42 -0.71 7.67 3.27
CA GLU A 42 -0.34 6.29 3.55
C GLU A 42 0.96 6.23 4.34
N ILE A 43 0.92 5.52 5.47
CA ILE A 43 2.11 5.26 6.28
C ILE A 43 2.82 4.03 5.72
N HIS A 44 4.09 4.19 5.37
CA HIS A 44 4.89 3.10 4.82
C HIS A 44 5.51 2.23 5.93
N GLY A 45 4.83 1.13 6.24
CA GLY A 45 5.27 0.13 7.23
C GLY A 45 5.75 -1.19 6.62
N ALA A 46 6.31 -1.15 5.40
CA ALA A 46 6.67 -2.34 4.61
C ALA A 46 8.13 -2.33 4.12
N HIS A 47 8.52 -3.36 3.40
CA HIS A 47 9.70 -3.47 2.54
C HIS A 47 11.05 -3.28 3.23
N GLY A 48 11.16 -3.63 4.51
CA GLY A 48 12.39 -3.49 5.28
C GLY A 48 12.72 -2.06 5.73
N TYR A 49 11.83 -1.09 5.43
CA TYR A 49 11.98 0.28 5.90
C TYR A 49 11.68 0.41 7.40
N LEU A 50 11.78 1.61 7.94
CA LEU A 50 11.87 1.86 9.37
C LEU A 50 10.80 1.13 10.20
N LEU A 51 9.52 1.33 9.93
CA LEU A 51 8.45 0.72 10.72
C LEU A 51 8.41 -0.80 10.57
N HIS A 52 8.68 -1.33 9.36
CA HIS A 52 8.81 -2.76 9.14
C HIS A 52 10.00 -3.34 9.92
N SER A 53 11.12 -2.62 9.98
CA SER A 53 12.31 -3.06 10.74
C SER A 53 12.07 -3.15 12.25
N PHE A 54 11.15 -2.35 12.80
CA PHE A 54 10.69 -2.47 14.19
C PHE A 54 9.71 -3.63 14.38
N PHE A 55 8.86 -3.89 13.40
CA PHE A 55 7.86 -4.96 13.48
C PHE A 55 8.46 -6.35 13.31
N SER A 56 9.36 -6.54 12.34
CA SER A 56 9.92 -7.86 12.03
C SER A 56 10.85 -8.37 13.14
N PRO A 57 10.63 -9.60 13.62
CA PRO A 57 11.55 -10.21 14.59
C PRO A 57 12.93 -10.57 14.00
N LEU A 58 13.08 -10.54 12.65
CA LEU A 58 14.37 -10.75 11.99
C LEU A 58 15.31 -9.55 12.15
N SER A 59 14.75 -8.34 12.15
CA SER A 59 15.52 -7.09 12.25
C SER A 59 15.47 -6.46 13.64
N ASN A 60 14.35 -6.63 14.36
CA ASN A 60 14.19 -6.07 15.69
C ASN A 60 14.74 -7.00 16.77
N GLN A 61 15.96 -6.72 17.22
CA GLN A 61 16.64 -7.42 18.30
C GLN A 61 16.72 -6.62 19.61
N ARG A 62 15.83 -5.60 19.75
CA ARG A 62 15.78 -4.72 20.92
C ARG A 62 15.26 -5.47 22.15
N ASN A 63 15.76 -5.07 23.33
CA ASN A 63 15.37 -5.62 24.63
C ASN A 63 14.58 -4.61 25.49
N ASP A 64 14.23 -3.46 24.91
CA ASP A 64 13.43 -2.41 25.55
C ASP A 64 11.94 -2.51 25.18
N GLN A 65 11.17 -1.49 25.53
CA GLN A 65 9.73 -1.42 25.22
C GLN A 65 9.36 -1.42 23.73
N TYR A 66 10.32 -1.35 22.81
CA TYR A 66 10.11 -1.39 21.36
C TYR A 66 10.55 -2.73 20.73
N GLY A 67 10.93 -3.75 21.52
CA GLY A 67 11.39 -5.03 21.03
C GLY A 67 10.90 -6.22 21.85
N GLY A 68 11.20 -7.42 21.37
CA GLY A 68 10.77 -8.68 22.00
C GLY A 68 9.33 -9.07 21.66
N SER A 69 8.35 -8.78 22.52
CA SER A 69 6.96 -9.18 22.30
C SER A 69 6.31 -8.52 21.07
N PHE A 70 5.22 -9.11 20.59
CA PHE A 70 4.45 -8.53 19.49
C PHE A 70 4.02 -7.09 19.80
N GLU A 71 3.48 -6.85 21.00
CA GLU A 71 2.99 -5.55 21.44
C GLU A 71 4.10 -4.49 21.45
N ASN A 72 5.29 -4.89 21.84
CA ASN A 72 6.46 -3.99 21.84
C ASN A 72 6.92 -3.69 20.41
N ARG A 73 6.94 -4.69 19.52
CA ARG A 73 7.37 -4.49 18.13
C ARG A 73 6.42 -3.62 17.33
N ILE A 74 5.11 -3.62 17.62
CA ILE A 74 4.13 -2.74 16.96
C ILE A 74 4.05 -1.35 17.60
N ARG A 75 4.57 -1.16 18.83
CA ARG A 75 4.43 0.07 19.63
C ARG A 75 4.79 1.32 18.85
N PHE A 76 5.92 1.31 18.17
CA PHE A 76 6.39 2.47 17.42
C PHE A 76 5.41 2.89 16.30
N ALA A 77 4.88 1.94 15.55
CA ALA A 77 3.86 2.21 14.54
C ALA A 77 2.57 2.76 15.17
N MET A 78 2.12 2.17 16.28
CA MET A 78 0.91 2.60 16.99
C MET A 78 1.03 4.03 17.52
N GLU A 79 2.19 4.38 18.09
CA GLU A 79 2.48 5.73 18.58
C GLU A 79 2.53 6.76 17.45
N ILE A 80 3.14 6.44 16.30
CA ILE A 80 3.14 7.29 15.10
C ILE A 80 1.72 7.53 14.61
N ILE A 81 0.88 6.49 14.54
CA ILE A 81 -0.51 6.63 14.10
C ILE A 81 -1.29 7.53 15.06
N ALA A 82 -1.13 7.36 16.37
CA ALA A 82 -1.76 8.24 17.37
C ALA A 82 -1.33 9.70 17.19
N ASP A 83 -0.04 9.94 16.98
CA ASP A 83 0.48 11.29 16.71
C ASP A 83 -0.07 11.89 15.43
N ILE A 84 -0.16 11.11 14.34
CA ILE A 84 -0.77 11.53 13.07
C ILE A 84 -2.27 11.82 13.27
N LYS A 85 -3.03 10.93 13.88
CA LYS A 85 -4.47 11.11 14.14
C LYS A 85 -4.76 12.36 14.99
N SER A 86 -3.82 12.80 15.81
CA SER A 86 -3.98 14.05 16.59
C SER A 86 -4.00 15.32 15.72
N VAL A 87 -3.62 15.23 14.43
CA VAL A 87 -3.51 16.38 13.51
C VAL A 87 -4.09 16.13 12.11
N TRP A 88 -4.31 14.90 11.71
CA TRP A 88 -4.95 14.52 10.45
C TRP A 88 -6.47 14.63 10.59
N PRO A 89 -7.18 15.27 9.66
CA PRO A 89 -8.63 15.45 9.75
C PRO A 89 -9.37 14.11 9.81
N ASP A 90 -10.36 13.98 10.69
CA ASP A 90 -11.13 12.74 10.88
C ASP A 90 -11.94 12.31 9.65
N ASN A 91 -12.27 13.25 8.77
CA ASN A 91 -12.97 12.98 7.51
C ASN A 91 -12.05 12.60 6.35
N LYS A 92 -10.73 12.49 6.58
CA LYS A 92 -9.74 12.08 5.58
C LYS A 92 -9.18 10.69 5.94
N PRO A 93 -9.21 9.73 5.00
CA PRO A 93 -8.72 8.38 5.26
C PRO A 93 -7.22 8.34 5.58
N LEU A 94 -6.85 7.40 6.45
CA LEU A 94 -5.48 7.05 6.78
C LEU A 94 -5.19 5.62 6.35
N PHE A 95 -4.24 5.43 5.47
CA PHE A 95 -3.82 4.14 4.97
C PHE A 95 -2.51 3.68 5.64
N TYR A 96 -2.31 2.38 5.68
CA TYR A 96 -1.06 1.79 6.16
C TYR A 96 -0.62 0.67 5.22
N ARG A 97 0.59 0.78 4.69
CA ARG A 97 1.18 -0.27 3.87
C ARG A 97 2.03 -1.19 4.72
N LEU A 98 1.80 -2.51 4.61
CA LEU A 98 2.56 -3.53 5.31
C LEU A 98 3.13 -4.59 4.36
N SER A 99 4.14 -5.31 4.81
CA SER A 99 4.60 -6.55 4.18
C SER A 99 3.90 -7.72 4.84
N SER A 100 2.93 -8.32 4.17
CA SER A 100 2.07 -9.39 4.69
C SER A 100 2.83 -10.61 5.18
N ILE A 101 4.06 -10.81 4.68
CA ILE A 101 5.05 -11.77 5.18
C ILE A 101 6.45 -11.20 4.96
N ASP A 102 7.39 -11.49 5.86
CA ASP A 102 8.80 -11.09 5.72
C ASP A 102 9.51 -11.94 4.68
N ALA A 103 9.43 -13.26 4.86
CA ALA A 103 9.94 -14.27 3.95
C ALA A 103 9.20 -15.59 4.21
N PRO A 104 9.17 -16.54 3.24
CA PRO A 104 8.54 -17.83 3.44
C PRO A 104 9.14 -18.58 4.64
N GLY A 105 8.34 -18.82 5.68
CA GLY A 105 8.72 -19.57 6.88
C GLY A 105 9.68 -18.84 7.83
N GLN A 106 9.92 -17.53 7.65
CA GLN A 106 10.81 -16.75 8.51
C GLN A 106 10.24 -15.38 8.83
N GLY A 107 10.52 -14.87 10.02
CA GLY A 107 10.11 -13.54 10.46
C GLY A 107 8.61 -13.42 10.72
N ALA A 108 8.07 -12.23 10.53
CA ALA A 108 6.64 -11.99 10.66
C ALA A 108 5.89 -12.70 9.52
N ASN A 109 4.88 -13.46 9.87
CA ASN A 109 4.03 -14.22 8.97
C ASN A 109 2.68 -13.51 8.75
N LEU A 110 1.80 -14.10 7.94
CA LEU A 110 0.50 -13.52 7.62
C LEU A 110 -0.41 -13.37 8.86
N GLU A 111 -0.35 -14.32 9.80
CA GLU A 111 -1.16 -14.24 11.04
C GLU A 111 -0.69 -13.09 11.94
N ASP A 112 0.62 -12.84 12.02
CA ASP A 112 1.16 -11.66 12.73
C ASP A 112 0.70 -10.35 12.07
N ASN A 113 0.66 -10.31 10.75
CA ASN A 113 0.18 -9.14 10.01
C ASN A 113 -1.34 -8.93 10.11
N ILE A 114 -2.14 -10.00 10.24
CA ILE A 114 -3.57 -9.90 10.57
C ILE A 114 -3.77 -9.31 11.96
N LYS A 115 -2.97 -9.72 12.95
CA LYS A 115 -3.01 -9.11 14.30
C LYS A 115 -2.61 -7.63 14.26
N LEU A 116 -1.55 -7.30 13.50
CA LEU A 116 -1.14 -5.91 13.27
C LEU A 116 -2.28 -5.11 12.64
N ALA A 117 -2.92 -5.61 11.58
CA ALA A 117 -4.04 -4.94 10.90
C ALA A 117 -5.23 -4.68 11.86
N LYS A 118 -5.55 -5.64 12.76
CA LYS A 118 -6.56 -5.42 13.81
C LYS A 118 -6.17 -4.30 14.78
N SER A 119 -4.92 -4.26 15.20
CA SER A 119 -4.40 -3.20 16.07
C SER A 119 -4.43 -1.84 15.37
N LEU A 120 -4.02 -1.78 14.09
CA LEU A 120 -4.06 -0.57 13.27
C LEU A 120 -5.49 -0.04 13.09
N LYS A 121 -6.46 -0.93 12.80
CA LYS A 121 -7.89 -0.60 12.74
C LYS A 121 -8.38 0.05 14.04
N SER A 122 -8.00 -0.51 15.19
CA SER A 122 -8.47 -0.02 16.49
C SER A 122 -8.01 1.41 16.82
N VAL A 123 -7.00 1.92 16.14
CA VAL A 123 -6.47 3.28 16.30
C VAL A 123 -6.76 4.20 15.11
N GLY A 124 -7.63 3.78 14.19
CA GLY A 124 -8.19 4.62 13.13
C GLY A 124 -7.43 4.57 11.80
N VAL A 125 -6.77 3.47 11.48
CA VAL A 125 -6.37 3.16 10.11
C VAL A 125 -7.57 2.60 9.35
N ASP A 126 -7.83 3.12 8.16
CA ASP A 126 -9.01 2.80 7.36
C ASP A 126 -8.74 1.68 6.34
N VAL A 127 -7.55 1.66 5.74
CA VAL A 127 -7.19 0.72 4.68
C VAL A 127 -5.78 0.16 4.88
N ILE A 128 -5.62 -1.15 4.65
CA ILE A 128 -4.32 -1.81 4.61
C ILE A 128 -3.89 -2.07 3.16
N ASP A 129 -2.78 -1.48 2.71
CA ASP A 129 -2.11 -1.84 1.46
C ASP A 129 -1.22 -3.08 1.69
N CYS A 130 -1.57 -4.17 1.02
CA CYS A 130 -1.03 -5.51 1.28
C CYS A 130 0.09 -5.88 0.31
N SER A 131 1.34 -5.54 0.67
CA SER A 131 2.54 -5.96 -0.05
C SER A 131 3.21 -7.17 0.62
N SER A 132 4.49 -7.47 0.31
CA SER A 132 5.25 -8.57 0.92
C SER A 132 6.76 -8.34 0.86
N GLY A 133 7.51 -8.99 1.73
CA GLY A 133 8.98 -9.05 1.71
C GLY A 133 9.69 -7.75 2.08
N GLY A 134 10.97 -7.69 1.73
CA GLY A 134 11.83 -6.52 1.90
C GLY A 134 12.79 -6.59 3.09
N ILE A 135 12.54 -7.40 4.11
CA ILE A 135 13.46 -7.56 5.27
C ILE A 135 14.71 -8.37 4.86
N THR A 136 14.53 -9.39 4.05
CA THR A 136 15.64 -10.26 3.60
C THR A 136 16.14 -9.91 2.19
N GLY A 137 15.87 -8.68 1.73
CA GLY A 137 16.28 -8.16 0.44
C GLY A 137 15.11 -7.78 -0.46
N SER A 138 14.76 -8.59 -1.46
CA SER A 138 13.72 -8.24 -2.43
C SER A 138 12.30 -8.25 -1.82
N PRO A 139 11.44 -7.26 -2.13
CA PRO A 139 10.01 -7.34 -1.86
C PRO A 139 9.31 -8.45 -2.65
N VAL A 140 9.95 -8.98 -3.69
CA VAL A 140 9.49 -10.14 -4.44
C VAL A 140 10.14 -11.39 -3.87
N LEU A 141 9.36 -12.18 -3.13
CA LEU A 141 9.84 -13.33 -2.34
C LEU A 141 10.03 -14.62 -3.14
N THR A 142 9.92 -14.58 -4.45
CA THR A 142 10.08 -15.77 -5.28
C THR A 142 11.24 -15.64 -6.26
N LYS A 143 12.00 -16.72 -6.42
CA LYS A 143 12.96 -16.88 -7.52
C LYS A 143 12.27 -17.39 -8.80
N SER A 144 11.02 -17.79 -8.71
CA SER A 144 10.20 -18.27 -9.81
C SER A 144 9.61 -17.11 -10.61
N LYS A 145 9.01 -17.43 -11.77
CA LYS A 145 8.27 -16.44 -12.56
C LYS A 145 7.13 -15.85 -11.72
N ILE A 146 7.05 -14.52 -11.66
CA ILE A 146 5.99 -13.81 -10.94
C ILE A 146 4.67 -14.05 -11.67
N VAL A 147 3.67 -14.51 -10.94
CA VAL A 147 2.30 -14.66 -11.43
C VAL A 147 1.56 -13.34 -11.22
N PRO A 148 0.80 -12.83 -12.20
CA PRO A 148 -0.05 -11.67 -12.01
C PRO A 148 -0.96 -11.82 -10.78
N GLY A 149 -1.01 -10.79 -9.92
CA GLY A 149 -1.80 -10.82 -8.69
C GLY A 149 -1.22 -11.68 -7.56
N PHE A 150 0.07 -12.01 -7.56
CA PHE A 150 0.71 -12.92 -6.60
C PHE A 150 0.54 -12.52 -5.12
N GLN A 151 0.22 -11.27 -4.81
CA GLN A 151 -0.04 -10.79 -3.44
C GLN A 151 -1.54 -10.65 -3.11
N VAL A 152 -2.43 -10.82 -4.08
CA VAL A 152 -3.89 -10.72 -3.86
C VAL A 152 -4.40 -11.66 -2.75
N PRO A 153 -3.91 -12.89 -2.58
CA PRO A 153 -4.33 -13.74 -1.46
C PRO A 153 -4.06 -13.13 -0.07
N TYR A 154 -3.06 -12.25 0.04
CA TYR A 154 -2.77 -11.57 1.30
C TYR A 154 -3.83 -10.49 1.60
N SER A 155 -4.19 -9.67 0.61
CA SER A 155 -5.23 -8.65 0.79
C SER A 155 -6.58 -9.28 1.12
N GLU A 156 -6.94 -10.36 0.45
CA GLU A 156 -8.16 -11.13 0.69
C GLU A 156 -8.23 -11.64 2.14
N LYS A 157 -7.14 -12.26 2.62
CA LYS A 157 -7.10 -12.81 3.97
C LYS A 157 -7.06 -11.72 5.05
N ILE A 158 -6.29 -10.65 4.85
CA ILE A 158 -6.25 -9.52 5.80
C ILE A 158 -7.63 -8.84 5.85
N LYS A 159 -8.26 -8.56 4.70
CA LYS A 159 -9.61 -8.00 4.65
C LYS A 159 -10.61 -8.82 5.45
N LYS A 160 -10.63 -10.12 5.21
CA LYS A 160 -11.56 -11.04 5.85
C LYS A 160 -11.30 -11.18 7.34
N ASP A 161 -10.06 -11.45 7.73
CA ASP A 161 -9.75 -11.90 9.09
C ASP A 161 -9.48 -10.72 10.05
N ALA A 162 -9.07 -9.54 9.54
CA ALA A 162 -8.97 -8.32 10.32
C ALA A 162 -10.21 -7.43 10.20
N GLU A 163 -11.14 -7.75 9.30
CA GLU A 163 -12.37 -6.98 9.06
C GLU A 163 -12.08 -5.50 8.79
N ILE A 164 -11.06 -5.22 7.97
CA ILE A 164 -10.63 -3.89 7.57
C ILE A 164 -10.56 -3.83 6.06
N SER A 165 -10.81 -2.66 5.47
CA SER A 165 -10.65 -2.46 4.03
C SER A 165 -9.20 -2.72 3.61
N SER A 166 -9.04 -3.34 2.45
CA SER A 166 -7.71 -3.68 1.93
C SER A 166 -7.48 -3.18 0.52
N MET A 167 -6.21 -2.95 0.19
CA MET A 167 -5.74 -2.62 -1.14
C MET A 167 -4.79 -3.72 -1.62
N ALA A 168 -5.11 -4.32 -2.77
CA ALA A 168 -4.29 -5.34 -3.40
C ALA A 168 -3.24 -4.70 -4.32
N VAL A 169 -2.02 -5.22 -4.28
CA VAL A 169 -0.91 -4.81 -5.14
C VAL A 169 -0.14 -6.04 -5.62
N GLY A 170 0.55 -5.94 -6.74
CA GLY A 170 1.49 -6.95 -7.20
C GLY A 170 1.15 -7.58 -8.54
N ALA A 171 1.75 -7.03 -9.61
CA ALA A 171 1.54 -7.46 -11.00
C ALA A 171 0.05 -7.52 -11.38
N ILE A 172 -0.73 -6.52 -10.97
CA ILE A 172 -2.07 -6.27 -11.49
C ILE A 172 -1.89 -5.44 -12.76
N ILE A 173 -2.25 -6.00 -13.92
CA ILE A 173 -1.91 -5.44 -15.24
C ILE A 173 -3.15 -5.16 -16.09
N SER A 174 -4.16 -6.04 -16.08
CA SER A 174 -5.35 -5.92 -16.93
C SER A 174 -6.58 -5.41 -16.17
N ALA A 175 -7.50 -4.79 -16.90
CA ALA A 175 -8.78 -4.35 -16.37
C ALA A 175 -9.61 -5.52 -15.83
N ASP A 176 -9.62 -6.66 -16.55
CA ASP A 176 -10.35 -7.86 -16.10
C ASP A 176 -9.81 -8.40 -14.78
N GLN A 177 -8.48 -8.43 -14.62
CA GLN A 177 -7.85 -8.85 -13.36
C GLN A 177 -8.21 -7.90 -12.22
N ALA A 178 -8.14 -6.59 -12.44
CA ALA A 178 -8.51 -5.60 -11.42
C ALA A 178 -9.99 -5.73 -11.04
N ASN A 179 -10.86 -5.89 -12.03
CA ASN A 179 -12.30 -6.10 -11.81
C ASN A 179 -12.58 -7.40 -11.06
N GLU A 180 -11.91 -8.51 -11.41
CA GLU A 180 -12.05 -9.79 -10.69
C GLU A 180 -11.74 -9.65 -9.20
N ILE A 181 -10.65 -8.97 -8.86
CA ILE A 181 -10.24 -8.75 -7.46
C ILE A 181 -11.33 -8.03 -6.67
N ILE A 182 -11.89 -6.96 -7.24
CA ILE A 182 -12.90 -6.14 -6.58
C ILE A 182 -14.26 -6.87 -6.54
N SER A 183 -14.71 -7.39 -7.67
CA SER A 183 -16.04 -8.04 -7.80
C SER A 183 -16.16 -9.30 -6.95
N ASN A 184 -15.07 -10.02 -6.74
CA ASN A 184 -15.04 -11.20 -5.86
C ASN A 184 -14.69 -10.85 -4.40
N ASN A 185 -14.69 -9.56 -4.03
CA ASN A 185 -14.47 -9.07 -2.67
C ASN A 185 -13.10 -9.47 -2.07
N ARG A 186 -12.08 -9.64 -2.93
CA ARG A 186 -10.72 -10.02 -2.53
C ARG A 186 -9.90 -8.82 -2.02
N ALA A 187 -10.28 -7.61 -2.42
CA ALA A 187 -9.82 -6.33 -1.90
C ALA A 187 -10.89 -5.27 -2.18
N ASP A 188 -10.76 -4.08 -1.57
CA ASP A 188 -11.62 -2.91 -1.82
C ASP A 188 -11.00 -1.98 -2.85
N LEU A 189 -9.67 -1.98 -2.94
CA LEU A 189 -8.88 -1.17 -3.85
C LEU A 189 -7.80 -2.01 -4.52
N VAL A 190 -7.33 -1.53 -5.68
CA VAL A 190 -6.13 -2.07 -6.35
C VAL A 190 -5.09 -0.97 -6.53
N ALA A 191 -3.82 -1.31 -6.29
CA ALA A 191 -2.69 -0.42 -6.50
C ALA A 191 -1.83 -0.93 -7.67
N MET A 192 -1.50 -0.02 -8.56
CA MET A 192 -0.64 -0.26 -9.72
C MET A 192 0.46 0.77 -9.77
N GLY A 193 1.72 0.33 -9.90
CA GLY A 193 2.85 1.24 -10.04
C GLY A 193 3.36 1.30 -11.48
N ARG A 194 4.19 0.32 -11.84
CA ARG A 194 4.86 0.27 -13.15
C ARG A 194 3.88 0.23 -14.33
N GLU A 195 2.71 -0.36 -14.16
CA GLU A 195 1.69 -0.41 -15.20
C GLU A 195 1.17 1.00 -15.54
N LEU A 196 0.92 1.84 -14.54
CA LEU A 196 0.50 3.23 -14.77
C LEU A 196 1.64 4.11 -15.31
N LEU A 197 2.91 3.73 -15.15
CA LEU A 197 4.03 4.38 -15.81
C LEU A 197 4.12 3.98 -17.29
N ALA A 198 3.80 2.73 -17.60
CA ALA A 198 3.79 2.23 -18.97
C ALA A 198 2.57 2.73 -19.76
N ASP A 199 1.43 2.85 -19.13
CA ASP A 199 0.18 3.34 -19.71
C ASP A 199 -0.51 4.36 -18.79
N THR A 200 -0.25 5.63 -19.03
CA THR A 200 -0.84 6.74 -18.26
C THR A 200 -2.35 6.90 -18.45
N GLN A 201 -2.92 6.27 -19.48
CA GLN A 201 -4.36 6.27 -19.76
C GLN A 201 -5.05 4.95 -19.40
N TRP A 202 -4.40 4.15 -18.57
CA TRP A 202 -4.90 2.82 -18.21
C TRP A 202 -6.35 2.86 -17.69
N VAL A 203 -6.69 3.82 -16.82
CA VAL A 203 -8.04 3.94 -16.24
C VAL A 203 -9.08 4.22 -17.33
N TYR A 204 -8.80 5.15 -18.27
CA TYR A 204 -9.66 5.42 -19.41
C TYR A 204 -9.86 4.18 -20.30
N LYS A 205 -8.78 3.44 -20.58
CA LYS A 205 -8.85 2.20 -21.37
C LYS A 205 -9.64 1.11 -20.66
N ALA A 206 -9.48 0.97 -19.34
CA ALA A 206 -10.27 0.04 -18.54
C ALA A 206 -11.76 0.40 -18.56
N ALA A 207 -12.10 1.67 -18.40
CA ALA A 207 -13.48 2.15 -18.49
C ALA A 207 -14.08 1.90 -19.87
N THR A 208 -13.31 2.13 -20.93
CA THR A 208 -13.72 1.84 -22.32
C THR A 208 -13.88 0.33 -22.55
N HIS A 209 -12.98 -0.50 -22.02
CA HIS A 209 -13.06 -1.96 -22.11
C HIS A 209 -14.36 -2.51 -21.50
N PHE A 210 -14.81 -1.92 -20.40
CA PHE A 210 -16.10 -2.27 -19.76
C PHE A 210 -17.31 -1.50 -20.31
N ASN A 211 -17.14 -0.73 -21.39
CA ASN A 211 -18.19 0.06 -22.04
C ASN A 211 -18.91 1.03 -21.07
N LEU A 212 -18.18 1.65 -20.17
CA LEU A 212 -18.73 2.68 -19.30
C LEU A 212 -19.06 3.94 -20.11
N GLU A 213 -20.29 4.45 -19.99
CA GLU A 213 -20.76 5.65 -20.70
C GLU A 213 -19.88 6.88 -20.41
N ASN A 214 -19.38 7.00 -19.18
CA ASN A 214 -18.56 8.10 -18.71
C ASN A 214 -17.04 7.83 -18.80
N ALA A 215 -16.58 6.89 -19.62
CA ALA A 215 -15.17 6.53 -19.72
C ALA A 215 -14.23 7.73 -19.94
N LYS A 216 -14.69 8.75 -20.69
CA LYS A 216 -13.91 9.96 -20.99
C LYS A 216 -13.74 10.91 -19.79
N ASP A 217 -14.54 10.76 -18.74
CA ASP A 217 -14.42 11.57 -17.51
C ASP A 217 -13.14 11.25 -16.73
N TYR A 218 -12.51 10.12 -17.04
CA TYR A 218 -11.20 9.74 -16.49
C TYR A 218 -10.00 10.37 -17.22
N LEU A 219 -10.25 11.27 -18.16
CA LEU A 219 -9.23 12.02 -18.89
C LEU A 219 -9.28 13.50 -18.51
N PRO A 220 -8.18 14.25 -18.70
CA PRO A 220 -8.22 15.70 -18.62
C PRO A 220 -9.29 16.26 -19.59
N ASP A 221 -10.01 17.30 -19.17
CA ASP A 221 -11.13 17.89 -19.93
C ASP A 221 -10.78 18.19 -21.39
N SER A 222 -9.57 18.70 -21.65
CA SER A 222 -9.10 18.97 -23.00
C SER A 222 -9.02 17.72 -23.87
N TYR A 223 -8.62 16.57 -23.31
CA TYR A 223 -8.54 15.29 -24.02
C TYR A 223 -9.94 14.73 -24.27
N SER A 224 -10.78 14.74 -23.24
CA SER A 224 -12.17 14.29 -23.30
C SER A 224 -12.92 15.02 -24.42
N PHE A 225 -12.79 16.36 -24.51
CA PHE A 225 -13.41 17.19 -25.54
C PHE A 225 -13.00 16.76 -26.97
N TYR A 226 -11.70 16.64 -27.23
CA TYR A 226 -11.22 16.31 -28.58
C TYR A 226 -11.52 14.84 -28.95
N LEU A 227 -11.47 13.91 -28.02
CA LEU A 227 -11.84 12.51 -28.28
C LEU A 227 -13.33 12.36 -28.56
N THR A 228 -14.19 13.13 -27.91
CA THR A 228 -15.62 13.16 -28.22
C THR A 228 -15.86 13.61 -29.66
N ARG A 229 -15.21 14.70 -30.09
CA ARG A 229 -15.32 15.17 -31.49
C ARG A 229 -14.75 14.17 -32.50
N ARG A 230 -13.67 13.49 -32.15
CA ARG A 230 -13.12 12.41 -32.98
C ARG A 230 -14.14 11.29 -33.19
N ASP A 231 -14.78 10.84 -32.13
CA ASP A 231 -15.74 9.75 -32.19
C ASP A 231 -16.98 10.16 -33.00
N GLU A 232 -17.52 11.36 -32.80
CA GLU A 232 -18.58 11.93 -33.65
C GLU A 232 -18.20 11.99 -35.14
N PHE A 233 -16.93 12.29 -35.43
CA PHE A 233 -16.42 12.25 -36.80
C PHE A 233 -16.37 10.86 -37.38
N LEU A 234 -15.86 9.89 -36.61
CA LEU A 234 -15.76 8.49 -37.04
C LEU A 234 -17.14 7.85 -37.26
N ASP A 235 -18.12 8.20 -36.44
CA ASP A 235 -19.50 7.71 -36.59
C ASP A 235 -20.18 8.19 -37.89
N ARG A 236 -19.73 9.33 -38.41
CA ARG A 236 -20.20 9.89 -39.70
C ARG A 236 -19.43 9.40 -40.90
N THR A 237 -18.27 8.74 -40.69
CA THR A 237 -17.52 8.16 -41.80
C THR A 237 -18.13 6.80 -42.19
N ALA A 238 -18.38 6.62 -43.49
CA ALA A 238 -18.82 5.33 -43.96
C ALA A 238 -17.82 4.23 -43.57
N LYS A 239 -18.28 3.19 -42.88
CA LYS A 239 -17.42 2.02 -42.63
C LYS A 239 -16.95 1.48 -44.00
N PRO A 240 -15.64 1.23 -44.19
CA PRO A 240 -15.21 0.55 -45.40
C PRO A 240 -15.97 -0.78 -45.51
N ALA A 241 -16.46 -1.04 -46.72
CA ALA A 241 -17.20 -2.24 -47.05
C ALA A 241 -16.33 -3.51 -46.94
#